data_41c1e523c886f0977536d546ab8d0711
#
_entry.id   41c1e523c886f0977536d546ab8d0711
#
_cell.length_a   1.000
_cell.length_b   1.000
_cell.length_c   1.000
_cell.angle_alpha   90.00
_cell.angle_beta   90.00
_cell.angle_gamma   90.00
#
_symmetry.space_group_name_H-M   'P 1'
#
loop_
_entity.id
_entity.type
_entity.pdbx_description
1 polymer ?
#
loop_
_entity_poly.entity_id
_entity_poly.type
_entity_poly.pdbx_seq_one_letter_code
_entity_poly.pdbx_strand_id
1 'polypeptide(L)'
;MWTENPIFREDLDRLTSYDYIPWDDLRDSTVFITGATGLIGYTAVCALLRYDQLHDAGIKVVALVRDVGRAEAKFSRQIADGCDITFIRGSVEYLPEIVGKIDYIIHGACPTSSQYFVDHAVETIDTIVNGTKNVLDLARKKNVSGVVFLSSMEVFGTTTERRPLSENDLGYIDLSSPRSSYPEGKRFAENMCCSYASEYSVPVTAARLVQTFGPGVKYDDGRVFAYAARCALSGEDIRLNTDGSKENMYLYTADAVGAILFLLVNGERGGVYNVGNEESYCSVKEMAQTVAEVLGKGAVSVLTNCGAQDNSGKKNIYRPDGFLMMDISKLRSAGWTAHVPLGEMFRRMAECFEDEEPESAPAAKPEVYAQTDSGYEALMDQINILSKRLDANKKALDKRLDKTDAAVKSINLKTDPFKVKFKRKFKAAAKKNNPVGFLFRKALNQYRKMKRAHFRRKFSKLPLQENKVFAITFDKRHNXXXXCSGRSFRWTSCG
;
A
#
# COMPACT_ATOMS: atom_id res chain seq x y z
N MET A 1 13.28 -23.72 9.89
CA MET A 1 12.51 -22.56 9.40
C MET A 1 11.07 -23.01 9.16
N TRP A 2 10.06 -22.23 9.54
CA TRP A 2 8.65 -22.68 9.48
C TRP A 2 8.19 -23.09 8.06
N THR A 3 8.84 -22.58 6.99
CA THR A 3 8.59 -23.00 5.61
C THR A 3 8.90 -24.49 5.36
N GLU A 4 9.68 -25.12 6.23
CA GLU A 4 9.96 -26.55 6.15
C GLU A 4 8.95 -27.37 6.97
N ASN A 5 8.10 -26.68 7.73
CA ASN A 5 7.05 -27.31 8.53
C ASN A 5 6.10 -28.09 7.61
N PRO A 6 5.79 -29.34 7.92
CA PRO A 6 4.93 -30.18 7.08
C PRO A 6 3.50 -29.61 6.94
N ILE A 7 2.98 -28.92 7.95
CA ILE A 7 1.65 -28.29 7.89
C ILE A 7 1.62 -27.20 6.82
N PHE A 8 2.64 -26.32 6.79
CA PHE A 8 2.70 -25.26 5.79
C PHE A 8 2.86 -25.82 4.38
N ARG A 9 3.66 -26.89 4.25
CA ARG A 9 3.82 -27.59 2.96
C ARG A 9 2.50 -28.18 2.48
N GLU A 10 1.77 -28.85 3.38
CA GLU A 10 0.42 -29.36 3.10
C GLU A 10 -0.54 -28.25 2.64
N ASP A 11 -0.50 -27.08 3.31
CA ASP A 11 -1.31 -25.92 2.91
C ASP A 11 -0.98 -25.48 1.48
N LEU A 12 0.32 -25.41 1.13
CA LEU A 12 0.74 -25.05 -0.22
C LEU A 12 0.28 -26.10 -1.25
N ASP A 13 0.47 -27.39 -0.94
CA ASP A 13 0.07 -28.47 -1.83
C ASP A 13 -1.46 -28.48 -2.05
N ARG A 14 -2.25 -28.19 -0.99
CA ARG A 14 -3.71 -28.02 -1.13
C ARG A 14 -4.06 -26.82 -2.01
N LEU A 15 -3.41 -25.67 -1.79
CA LEU A 15 -3.64 -24.48 -2.63
C LEU A 15 -3.40 -24.79 -4.12
N THR A 16 -2.32 -25.52 -4.42
CA THR A 16 -1.99 -25.86 -5.82
C THR A 16 -2.95 -26.87 -6.43
N SER A 17 -3.75 -27.57 -5.63
CA SER A 17 -4.72 -28.57 -6.09
C SER A 17 -6.15 -28.06 -6.23
N TYR A 18 -6.44 -26.81 -5.81
CA TYR A 18 -7.80 -26.28 -5.85
C TYR A 18 -8.20 -25.86 -7.28
N ASP A 19 -9.22 -26.49 -7.83
CA ASP A 19 -9.75 -26.22 -9.18
C ASP A 19 -10.35 -24.82 -9.33
N TYR A 20 -10.79 -24.19 -8.23
CA TYR A 20 -11.37 -22.84 -8.30
C TYR A 20 -10.29 -21.77 -8.52
N ILE A 21 -9.02 -22.05 -8.20
CA ILE A 21 -7.93 -21.11 -8.49
C ILE A 21 -7.58 -21.21 -9.99
N PRO A 22 -7.65 -20.12 -10.75
CA PRO A 22 -7.44 -20.19 -12.21
C PRO A 22 -5.95 -20.24 -12.55
N TRP A 23 -5.30 -21.34 -12.19
CA TRP A 23 -3.86 -21.53 -12.32
C TRP A 23 -3.38 -21.42 -13.77
N ASP A 24 -4.19 -21.89 -14.72
CA ASP A 24 -3.82 -21.84 -16.14
C ASP A 24 -3.72 -20.40 -16.68
N ASP A 25 -4.52 -19.48 -16.15
CA ASP A 25 -4.44 -18.06 -16.50
C ASP A 25 -3.18 -17.38 -15.93
N LEU A 26 -2.58 -17.99 -14.90
CA LEU A 26 -1.37 -17.45 -14.26
C LEU A 26 -0.08 -18.02 -14.89
N ARG A 27 -0.18 -18.97 -15.84
CA ARG A 27 1.00 -19.52 -16.53
C ARG A 27 1.73 -18.43 -17.33
N ASP A 28 3.05 -18.53 -17.38
CA ASP A 28 3.96 -17.63 -18.10
C ASP A 28 3.79 -16.15 -17.69
N SER A 29 3.30 -15.92 -16.46
CA SER A 29 3.03 -14.56 -15.96
C SER A 29 4.07 -14.08 -14.95
N THR A 30 4.18 -12.77 -14.83
CA THR A 30 4.94 -12.09 -13.77
C THR A 30 3.97 -11.44 -12.79
N VAL A 31 4.03 -11.89 -11.53
CA VAL A 31 3.17 -11.39 -10.44
C VAL A 31 3.98 -10.44 -9.56
N PHE A 32 3.59 -9.17 -9.53
CA PHE A 32 4.20 -8.17 -8.64
C PHE A 32 3.47 -8.15 -7.30
N ILE A 33 4.23 -8.32 -6.20
CA ILE A 33 3.63 -8.43 -4.86
C ILE A 33 4.23 -7.37 -3.94
N THR A 34 3.38 -6.52 -3.37
CA THR A 34 3.76 -5.64 -2.27
C THR A 34 3.30 -6.24 -0.94
N GLY A 35 4.10 -6.10 0.10
CA GLY A 35 3.83 -6.77 1.37
C GLY A 35 4.22 -8.26 1.37
N ALA A 36 5.09 -8.67 0.45
CA ALA A 36 5.50 -10.07 0.22
C ALA A 36 6.09 -10.77 1.46
N THR A 37 6.67 -10.02 2.40
CA THR A 37 7.27 -10.59 3.63
C THR A 37 6.28 -10.66 4.81
N GLY A 38 5.06 -10.16 4.65
CA GLY A 38 3.99 -10.28 5.63
C GLY A 38 3.31 -11.66 5.59
N LEU A 39 2.44 -11.96 6.54
CA LEU A 39 1.79 -13.27 6.67
C LEU A 39 1.12 -13.73 5.36
N ILE A 40 0.18 -12.94 4.85
CA ILE A 40 -0.58 -13.29 3.63
C ILE A 40 0.33 -13.24 2.40
N GLY A 41 1.16 -12.18 2.28
CA GLY A 41 2.05 -12.00 1.13
C GLY A 41 3.07 -13.14 1.00
N TYR A 42 3.63 -13.58 2.12
CA TYR A 42 4.58 -14.70 2.15
C TYR A 42 3.92 -15.99 1.64
N THR A 43 2.74 -16.30 2.16
CA THR A 43 1.99 -17.50 1.75
C THR A 43 1.60 -17.41 0.25
N ALA A 44 1.20 -16.22 -0.24
CA ALA A 44 0.87 -16.05 -1.66
C ALA A 44 2.10 -16.25 -2.57
N VAL A 45 3.26 -15.69 -2.18
CA VAL A 45 4.52 -15.94 -2.90
C VAL A 45 4.83 -17.43 -2.93
N CYS A 46 4.79 -18.10 -1.77
CA CYS A 46 5.11 -19.52 -1.68
C CYS A 46 4.13 -20.39 -2.49
N ALA A 47 2.84 -20.04 -2.52
CA ALA A 47 1.84 -20.76 -3.31
C ALA A 47 2.12 -20.66 -4.83
N LEU A 48 2.41 -19.45 -5.32
CA LEU A 48 2.75 -19.21 -6.73
C LEU A 48 4.01 -20.02 -7.13
N LEU A 49 5.07 -19.92 -6.32
CA LEU A 49 6.33 -20.63 -6.58
C LEU A 49 6.17 -22.14 -6.45
N ARG A 50 5.32 -22.62 -5.52
CA ARG A 50 5.03 -24.04 -5.36
C ARG A 50 4.27 -24.59 -6.56
N TYR A 51 3.28 -23.87 -7.06
CA TYR A 51 2.58 -24.26 -8.28
C TYR A 51 3.55 -24.31 -9.47
N ASP A 52 4.42 -23.31 -9.60
CA ASP A 52 5.44 -23.26 -10.64
C ASP A 52 6.34 -24.51 -10.60
N GLN A 53 6.85 -24.87 -9.40
CA GLN A 53 7.69 -26.04 -9.22
C GLN A 53 7.00 -27.34 -9.61
N LEU A 54 5.72 -27.50 -9.28
CA LEU A 54 4.97 -28.73 -9.52
C LEU A 54 4.54 -28.90 -10.99
N HIS A 55 4.33 -27.80 -11.70
CA HIS A 55 3.67 -27.81 -13.01
C HIS A 55 4.48 -27.17 -14.13
N ASP A 56 5.71 -26.73 -13.86
CA ASP A 56 6.55 -25.99 -14.83
C ASP A 56 5.72 -24.87 -15.52
N ALA A 57 5.16 -24.01 -14.66
CA ALA A 57 4.13 -23.05 -15.09
C ALA A 57 4.70 -21.73 -15.62
N GLY A 58 6.02 -21.49 -15.46
CA GLY A 58 6.68 -20.25 -15.91
C GLY A 58 6.32 -19.01 -15.10
N ILE A 59 5.82 -19.18 -13.87
CA ILE A 59 5.39 -18.08 -13.01
C ILE A 59 6.61 -17.39 -12.39
N LYS A 60 6.67 -16.07 -12.51
CA LYS A 60 7.72 -15.23 -11.93
C LYS A 60 7.15 -14.32 -10.86
N VAL A 61 7.83 -14.23 -9.72
CA VAL A 61 7.43 -13.33 -8.65
C VAL A 61 8.39 -12.15 -8.54
N VAL A 62 7.85 -10.95 -8.56
CA VAL A 62 8.60 -9.70 -8.29
C VAL A 62 8.08 -9.12 -6.98
N ALA A 63 8.88 -9.14 -5.94
CA ALA A 63 8.50 -8.73 -4.59
C ALA A 63 9.10 -7.36 -4.23
N LEU A 64 8.24 -6.38 -3.95
CA LEU A 64 8.67 -5.09 -3.41
C LEU A 64 8.94 -5.22 -1.91
N VAL A 65 10.17 -4.96 -1.50
CA VAL A 65 10.59 -5.14 -0.10
C VAL A 65 11.44 -3.95 0.38
N ARG A 66 11.29 -3.58 1.66
CA ARG A 66 12.08 -2.49 2.25
C ARG A 66 13.52 -2.92 2.55
N ASP A 67 13.70 -4.18 2.86
CA ASP A 67 15.00 -4.78 3.21
C ASP A 67 15.17 -6.08 2.40
N VAL A 68 16.09 -6.04 1.44
CA VAL A 68 16.36 -7.17 0.54
C VAL A 68 17.02 -8.33 1.30
N GLY A 69 18.00 -8.04 2.17
CA GLY A 69 18.70 -9.08 2.93
C GLY A 69 17.75 -9.88 3.83
N ARG A 70 16.83 -9.19 4.50
CA ARG A 70 15.79 -9.86 5.31
C ARG A 70 14.83 -10.67 4.43
N ALA A 71 14.50 -10.18 3.24
CA ALA A 71 13.64 -10.92 2.32
C ALA A 71 14.36 -12.17 1.79
N GLU A 72 15.61 -12.04 1.36
CA GLU A 72 16.44 -13.18 0.92
C GLU A 72 16.56 -14.24 2.01
N ALA A 73 16.78 -13.85 3.25
CA ALA A 73 16.81 -14.77 4.40
C ALA A 73 15.48 -15.50 4.57
N LYS A 74 14.35 -14.76 4.47
CA LYS A 74 13.00 -15.32 4.62
C LYS A 74 12.65 -16.30 3.50
N PHE A 75 13.07 -16.01 2.27
CA PHE A 75 12.81 -16.84 1.08
C PHE A 75 14.00 -17.72 0.70
N SER A 76 14.94 -17.93 1.63
CA SER A 76 16.20 -18.66 1.36
C SER A 76 15.96 -20.05 0.77
N ARG A 77 14.91 -20.75 1.20
CA ARG A 77 14.56 -22.09 0.68
C ARG A 77 14.11 -21.98 -0.79
N GLN A 78 13.20 -21.08 -1.11
CA GLN A 78 12.71 -20.89 -2.48
C GLN A 78 13.85 -20.48 -3.43
N ILE A 79 14.76 -19.64 -2.94
CA ILE A 79 15.97 -19.26 -3.70
C ILE A 79 16.87 -20.47 -3.94
N ALA A 80 17.12 -21.27 -2.90
CA ALA A 80 17.95 -22.47 -3.00
C ALA A 80 17.34 -23.53 -3.94
N ASP A 81 16.01 -23.61 -3.98
CA ASP A 81 15.26 -24.50 -4.87
C ASP A 81 15.19 -23.96 -6.33
N GLY A 82 15.77 -22.78 -6.60
CA GLY A 82 15.85 -22.20 -7.95
C GLY A 82 14.57 -21.50 -8.45
N CYS A 83 13.66 -21.16 -7.53
CA CYS A 83 12.42 -20.46 -7.89
C CYS A 83 12.68 -19.06 -8.49
N ASP A 84 11.87 -18.66 -9.46
CA ASP A 84 11.99 -17.33 -10.12
C ASP A 84 11.36 -16.23 -9.25
N ILE A 85 12.13 -15.79 -8.27
CA ILE A 85 11.75 -14.68 -7.38
C ILE A 85 12.79 -13.55 -7.45
N THR A 86 12.34 -12.34 -7.69
CA THR A 86 13.17 -11.12 -7.74
C THR A 86 12.74 -10.14 -6.66
N PHE A 87 13.69 -9.61 -5.90
CA PHE A 87 13.42 -8.60 -4.88
C PHE A 87 13.79 -7.21 -5.39
N ILE A 88 12.85 -6.29 -5.30
CA ILE A 88 13.08 -4.87 -5.62
C ILE A 88 13.04 -4.08 -4.30
N ARG A 89 14.14 -3.38 -4.00
CA ARG A 89 14.22 -2.53 -2.80
C ARG A 89 13.39 -1.27 -3.00
N GLY A 90 12.42 -1.03 -2.11
CA GLY A 90 11.59 0.18 -2.15
C GLY A 90 10.41 0.10 -1.21
N SER A 91 9.59 1.11 -1.27
CA SER A 91 8.34 1.17 -0.52
C SER A 91 7.21 1.62 -1.45
N VAL A 92 5.97 1.36 -1.05
CA VAL A 92 4.81 1.73 -1.89
C VAL A 92 4.62 3.24 -1.97
N GLU A 93 5.02 3.99 -0.93
CA GLU A 93 4.97 5.46 -0.91
C GLU A 93 5.96 6.07 -1.92
N TYR A 94 7.10 5.41 -2.11
CA TYR A 94 8.18 5.83 -3.02
C TYR A 94 8.54 4.67 -3.93
N LEU A 95 7.58 4.29 -4.78
CA LEU A 95 7.72 3.12 -5.66
C LEU A 95 8.85 3.35 -6.66
N PRO A 96 9.88 2.49 -6.67
CA PRO A 96 10.97 2.63 -7.66
C PRO A 96 10.46 2.31 -9.06
N GLU A 97 11.28 2.57 -10.07
CA GLU A 97 10.95 2.18 -11.44
C GLU A 97 11.00 0.64 -11.55
N ILE A 98 9.87 0.04 -11.87
CA ILE A 98 9.76 -1.41 -12.06
C ILE A 98 10.01 -1.72 -13.54
N VAL A 99 11.15 -2.36 -13.81
CA VAL A 99 11.56 -2.76 -15.17
C VAL A 99 10.94 -4.12 -15.52
N GLY A 100 10.66 -4.35 -16.79
CA GLY A 100 10.09 -5.60 -17.28
C GLY A 100 8.56 -5.61 -17.33
N LYS A 101 8.03 -6.74 -17.73
CA LYS A 101 6.60 -7.00 -17.82
C LYS A 101 6.05 -7.30 -16.41
N ILE A 102 4.83 -6.85 -16.14
CA ILE A 102 4.04 -7.25 -14.96
C ILE A 102 2.65 -7.60 -15.49
N ASP A 103 2.19 -8.80 -15.22
CA ASP A 103 0.88 -9.27 -15.63
C ASP A 103 -0.16 -9.11 -14.54
N TYR A 104 0.23 -9.36 -13.30
CA TYR A 104 -0.69 -9.33 -12.16
C TYR A 104 -0.06 -8.59 -10.98
N ILE A 105 -0.90 -8.01 -10.11
CA ILE A 105 -0.44 -7.32 -8.89
C ILE A 105 -1.25 -7.78 -7.69
N ILE A 106 -0.56 -8.21 -6.62
CA ILE A 106 -1.17 -8.40 -5.29
C ILE A 106 -0.66 -7.24 -4.40
N HIS A 107 -1.58 -6.35 -4.01
CA HIS A 107 -1.22 -5.15 -3.24
C HIS A 107 -1.62 -5.32 -1.77
N GLY A 108 -0.67 -5.82 -0.94
CA GLY A 108 -0.86 -6.07 0.48
C GLY A 108 0.03 -5.25 1.43
N ALA A 109 0.85 -4.35 0.91
CA ALA A 109 1.74 -3.54 1.76
C ALA A 109 0.95 -2.55 2.61
N CYS A 110 0.92 -2.79 3.91
CA CYS A 110 0.24 -1.93 4.88
C CYS A 110 0.71 -2.30 6.30
N PRO A 111 0.84 -1.36 7.24
CA PRO A 111 0.94 -1.71 8.65
C PRO A 111 -0.30 -2.49 9.10
N THR A 112 -0.16 -3.40 10.05
CA THR A 112 -1.28 -4.24 10.54
C THR A 112 -1.44 -4.20 12.07
N SER A 113 -0.62 -3.41 12.77
CA SER A 113 -0.68 -3.27 14.22
C SER A 113 -1.61 -2.14 14.63
N SER A 114 -2.60 -2.43 15.47
CA SER A 114 -3.54 -1.41 16.01
C SER A 114 -2.81 -0.31 16.78
N GLN A 115 -1.74 -0.64 17.48
CA GLN A 115 -0.91 0.37 18.17
C GLN A 115 -0.25 1.30 17.15
N TYR A 116 0.29 0.74 16.06
CA TYR A 116 0.93 1.53 15.00
C TYR A 116 -0.05 2.55 14.38
N PHE A 117 -1.31 2.18 14.19
CA PHE A 117 -2.33 3.07 13.61
C PHE A 117 -2.57 4.32 14.46
N VAL A 118 -2.36 4.22 15.77
CA VAL A 118 -2.54 5.35 16.70
C VAL A 118 -1.26 6.19 16.79
N ASP A 119 -0.11 5.52 16.90
CA ASP A 119 1.18 6.19 17.11
C ASP A 119 1.74 6.81 15.82
N HIS A 120 1.39 6.22 14.65
CA HIS A 120 1.87 6.60 13.32
C HIS A 120 0.69 6.74 12.35
N ALA A 121 -0.31 7.54 12.75
CA ALA A 121 -1.55 7.71 11.97
C ALA A 121 -1.30 8.32 10.58
N VAL A 122 -0.40 9.31 10.52
CA VAL A 122 -0.07 10.00 9.25
C VAL A 122 0.64 9.04 8.28
N GLU A 123 1.62 8.30 8.80
CA GLU A 123 2.35 7.31 8.00
C GLU A 123 1.44 6.17 7.54
N THR A 124 0.46 5.80 8.38
CA THR A 124 -0.57 4.81 8.01
C THR A 124 -1.39 5.30 6.81
N ILE A 125 -1.86 6.56 6.86
CA ILE A 125 -2.61 7.18 5.76
C ILE A 125 -1.73 7.23 4.50
N ASP A 126 -0.48 7.67 4.63
CA ASP A 126 0.44 7.82 3.50
C ASP A 126 0.68 6.47 2.81
N THR A 127 0.98 5.43 3.60
CA THR A 127 1.19 4.08 3.07
C THR A 127 -0.05 3.57 2.33
N ILE A 128 -1.24 3.73 2.92
CA ILE A 128 -2.47 3.21 2.31
C ILE A 128 -2.85 4.04 1.08
N VAL A 129 -2.93 5.36 1.19
CA VAL A 129 -3.49 6.23 0.15
C VAL A 129 -2.48 6.46 -0.98
N ASN A 130 -1.29 6.98 -0.66
CA ASN A 130 -0.28 7.25 -1.68
C ASN A 130 0.33 5.94 -2.20
N GLY A 131 0.51 4.95 -1.32
CA GLY A 131 0.98 3.62 -1.73
C GLY A 131 0.03 2.97 -2.74
N THR A 132 -1.27 2.94 -2.44
CA THR A 132 -2.27 2.38 -3.38
C THR A 132 -2.29 3.16 -4.70
N LYS A 133 -2.25 4.50 -4.62
CA LYS A 133 -2.20 5.33 -5.84
C LYS A 133 -1.00 4.96 -6.72
N ASN A 134 0.19 4.82 -6.14
CA ASN A 134 1.41 4.48 -6.89
C ASN A 134 1.31 3.10 -7.53
N VAL A 135 0.73 2.12 -6.82
CA VAL A 135 0.52 0.77 -7.34
C VAL A 135 -0.50 0.78 -8.50
N LEU A 136 -1.59 1.55 -8.37
CA LEU A 136 -2.59 1.68 -9.45
C LEU A 136 -2.03 2.41 -10.67
N ASP A 137 -1.17 3.42 -10.48
CA ASP A 137 -0.44 4.08 -11.57
C ASP A 137 0.52 3.10 -12.27
N LEU A 138 1.18 2.23 -11.50
CA LEU A 138 2.00 1.15 -12.05
C LEU A 138 1.14 0.17 -12.85
N ALA A 139 0.02 -0.28 -12.30
CA ALA A 139 -0.90 -1.21 -12.97
C ALA A 139 -1.37 -0.64 -14.31
N ARG A 140 -1.77 0.63 -14.32
CA ARG A 140 -2.16 1.36 -15.53
C ARG A 140 -0.99 1.46 -16.54
N LYS A 141 0.20 1.81 -16.06
CA LYS A 141 1.41 1.97 -16.89
C LYS A 141 1.82 0.65 -17.55
N LYS A 142 1.69 -0.46 -16.79
CA LYS A 142 2.08 -1.80 -17.24
C LYS A 142 0.98 -2.52 -18.03
N ASN A 143 -0.24 -1.98 -18.02
CA ASN A 143 -1.41 -2.60 -18.64
C ASN A 143 -1.61 -4.03 -18.12
N VAL A 144 -1.64 -4.19 -16.81
CA VAL A 144 -1.73 -5.50 -16.15
C VAL A 144 -3.08 -6.17 -16.42
N SER A 145 -3.12 -7.50 -16.29
CA SER A 145 -4.32 -8.33 -16.49
C SER A 145 -5.21 -8.38 -15.24
N GLY A 146 -4.63 -8.17 -14.05
CA GLY A 146 -5.41 -8.19 -12.79
C GLY A 146 -4.66 -7.57 -11.63
N VAL A 147 -5.43 -6.96 -10.71
CA VAL A 147 -4.91 -6.41 -9.44
C VAL A 147 -5.86 -6.80 -8.32
N VAL A 148 -5.32 -7.34 -7.21
CA VAL A 148 -6.09 -7.46 -5.97
C VAL A 148 -5.51 -6.52 -4.92
N PHE A 149 -6.35 -5.62 -4.42
CA PHE A 149 -6.05 -4.76 -3.28
C PHE A 149 -6.54 -5.43 -2.00
N LEU A 150 -5.64 -5.66 -1.04
CA LEU A 150 -6.00 -6.26 0.25
C LEU A 150 -6.60 -5.18 1.15
N SER A 151 -7.92 -5.15 1.21
CA SER A 151 -8.69 -4.30 2.12
C SER A 151 -8.93 -5.05 3.44
N SER A 152 -9.88 -4.60 4.26
CA SER A 152 -10.05 -5.10 5.63
C SER A 152 -11.52 -4.99 6.07
N MET A 153 -11.96 -5.91 6.92
CA MET A 153 -13.23 -5.81 7.63
C MET A 153 -13.39 -4.48 8.40
N GLU A 154 -12.30 -3.81 8.73
CA GLU A 154 -12.36 -2.55 9.48
C GLU A 154 -13.03 -1.41 8.69
N VAL A 155 -13.15 -1.52 7.37
CA VAL A 155 -13.90 -0.54 6.55
C VAL A 155 -15.38 -0.48 6.94
N PHE A 156 -15.93 -1.54 7.55
CA PHE A 156 -17.31 -1.52 8.02
C PHE A 156 -17.54 -0.50 9.14
N GLY A 157 -16.51 -0.20 9.95
CA GLY A 157 -16.67 0.71 11.08
C GLY A 157 -17.60 0.13 12.16
N THR A 158 -18.40 0.98 12.79
CA THR A 158 -19.40 0.58 13.79
C THR A 158 -20.77 0.45 13.12
N THR A 159 -21.32 -0.74 13.15
CA THR A 159 -22.65 -1.05 12.62
C THR A 159 -23.61 -1.34 13.78
N THR A 160 -24.86 -0.97 13.62
CA THR A 160 -25.91 -1.17 14.64
C THR A 160 -26.81 -2.36 14.33
N GLU A 161 -26.83 -2.79 13.09
CA GLU A 161 -27.69 -3.90 12.66
C GLU A 161 -27.02 -5.25 12.98
N ARG A 162 -27.80 -6.16 13.56
CA ARG A 162 -27.36 -7.52 13.91
C ARG A 162 -27.76 -8.51 12.80
N ARG A 163 -27.14 -8.36 11.65
CA ARG A 163 -27.27 -9.28 10.49
C ARG A 163 -25.95 -9.34 9.74
N PRO A 164 -25.74 -10.37 8.94
CA PRO A 164 -24.55 -10.38 8.06
C PRO A 164 -24.48 -9.13 7.17
N LEU A 165 -23.30 -8.55 7.07
CA LEU A 165 -23.04 -7.28 6.39
C LEU A 165 -22.54 -7.54 4.96
N SER A 166 -23.33 -7.10 4.00
CA SER A 166 -22.90 -7.11 2.58
C SER A 166 -21.87 -6.02 2.32
N GLU A 167 -21.27 -6.01 1.15
CA GLU A 167 -20.24 -5.03 0.79
C GLU A 167 -20.73 -3.58 0.82
N ASN A 168 -22.06 -3.37 0.79
CA ASN A 168 -22.67 -2.03 0.81
C ASN A 168 -23.01 -1.50 2.21
N ASP A 169 -22.89 -2.31 3.25
CA ASP A 169 -23.34 -2.01 4.61
C ASP A 169 -22.28 -1.28 5.46
N LEU A 170 -21.84 -0.12 5.02
CA LEU A 170 -20.81 0.65 5.73
C LEU A 170 -21.41 1.46 6.89
N GLY A 171 -20.85 1.28 8.09
CA GLY A 171 -21.24 1.99 9.31
C GLY A 171 -20.35 3.21 9.60
N TYR A 172 -20.50 3.74 10.81
CA TYR A 172 -19.83 4.96 11.26
C TYR A 172 -18.35 4.72 11.60
N ILE A 173 -17.51 5.66 11.24
CA ILE A 173 -16.12 5.77 11.69
C ILE A 173 -15.91 7.19 12.23
N ASP A 174 -15.36 7.33 13.43
CA ASP A 174 -15.04 8.62 14.04
C ASP A 174 -13.81 9.23 13.38
N LEU A 175 -14.01 10.21 12.52
CA LEU A 175 -12.92 10.89 11.79
C LEU A 175 -12.01 11.74 12.69
N SER A 176 -12.43 12.01 13.93
CA SER A 176 -11.62 12.79 14.87
C SER A 176 -10.60 11.94 15.62
N SER A 177 -10.68 10.62 15.49
CA SER A 177 -9.78 9.66 16.16
C SER A 177 -8.58 9.31 15.27
N PRO A 178 -7.33 9.43 15.75
CA PRO A 178 -6.16 8.91 15.00
C PRO A 178 -6.28 7.42 14.66
N ARG A 179 -6.97 6.63 15.49
CA ARG A 179 -7.22 5.19 15.23
C ARG A 179 -7.91 4.96 13.88
N SER A 180 -8.69 5.93 13.43
CA SER A 180 -9.45 5.85 12.17
C SER A 180 -8.58 5.98 10.92
N SER A 181 -7.30 6.32 11.05
CA SER A 181 -6.34 6.40 9.94
C SER A 181 -6.33 5.15 9.07
N TYR A 182 -6.43 3.97 9.69
CA TYR A 182 -6.41 2.69 8.98
C TYR A 182 -7.75 2.41 8.26
N PRO A 183 -8.90 2.32 8.96
CA PRO A 183 -10.15 2.00 8.26
C PRO A 183 -10.58 3.06 7.24
N GLU A 184 -10.40 4.35 7.52
CA GLU A 184 -10.71 5.40 6.55
C GLU A 184 -9.73 5.41 5.37
N GLY A 185 -8.44 5.15 5.64
CA GLY A 185 -7.45 4.96 4.58
C GLY A 185 -7.85 3.82 3.65
N LYS A 186 -8.28 2.68 4.21
CA LYS A 186 -8.76 1.52 3.44
C LYS A 186 -10.04 1.85 2.64
N ARG A 187 -11.02 2.57 3.21
CA ARG A 187 -12.20 3.05 2.47
C ARG A 187 -11.81 3.91 1.28
N PHE A 188 -10.91 4.87 1.52
CA PHE A 188 -10.45 5.77 0.45
C PHE A 188 -9.72 4.98 -0.65
N ALA A 189 -8.89 4.01 -0.27
CA ALA A 189 -8.17 3.17 -1.22
C ALA A 189 -9.13 2.30 -2.06
N GLU A 190 -10.21 1.74 -1.46
CA GLU A 190 -11.25 1.04 -2.22
C GLU A 190 -11.93 1.96 -3.23
N ASN A 191 -12.28 3.17 -2.83
CA ASN A 191 -12.86 4.16 -3.74
C ASN A 191 -11.89 4.51 -4.87
N MET A 192 -10.60 4.61 -4.54
CA MET A 192 -9.55 4.83 -5.56
C MET A 192 -9.46 3.66 -6.55
N CYS A 193 -9.55 2.42 -6.08
CA CYS A 193 -9.60 1.22 -6.95
C CYS A 193 -10.78 1.31 -7.91
N CYS A 194 -11.97 1.60 -7.41
CA CYS A 194 -13.18 1.79 -8.20
C CYS A 194 -12.99 2.91 -9.25
N SER A 195 -12.40 4.04 -8.84
CA SER A 195 -12.15 5.18 -9.73
C SER A 195 -11.16 4.84 -10.87
N TYR A 196 -10.06 4.13 -10.55
CA TYR A 196 -9.10 3.69 -11.58
C TYR A 196 -9.70 2.65 -12.52
N ALA A 197 -10.56 1.78 -12.00
CA ALA A 197 -11.30 0.81 -12.81
C ALA A 197 -12.24 1.53 -13.79
N SER A 198 -12.97 2.52 -13.32
CA SER A 198 -13.94 3.29 -14.11
C SER A 198 -13.26 4.21 -15.12
N GLU A 199 -12.27 5.00 -14.67
CA GLU A 199 -11.67 6.07 -15.51
C GLU A 199 -10.60 5.53 -16.48
N TYR A 200 -9.82 4.53 -16.05
CA TYR A 200 -8.66 4.04 -16.80
C TYR A 200 -8.75 2.57 -17.17
N SER A 201 -9.85 1.91 -16.86
CA SER A 201 -10.07 0.48 -17.11
C SER A 201 -9.02 -0.43 -16.44
N VAL A 202 -8.42 0.00 -15.32
CA VAL A 202 -7.51 -0.84 -14.55
C VAL A 202 -8.31 -2.02 -13.97
N PRO A 203 -7.90 -3.29 -14.20
CA PRO A 203 -8.64 -4.46 -13.73
C PRO A 203 -8.33 -4.73 -12.25
N VAL A 204 -8.82 -3.87 -11.36
CA VAL A 204 -8.56 -3.96 -9.91
C VAL A 204 -9.81 -4.39 -9.16
N THR A 205 -9.61 -5.31 -8.19
CA THR A 205 -10.63 -5.84 -7.26
C THR A 205 -10.14 -5.63 -5.82
N ALA A 206 -11.04 -5.26 -4.93
CA ALA A 206 -10.71 -5.12 -3.49
C ALA A 206 -11.25 -6.34 -2.71
N ALA A 207 -10.38 -6.94 -1.89
CA ALA A 207 -10.70 -8.09 -1.01
C ALA A 207 -10.72 -7.60 0.45
N ARG A 208 -11.90 -7.52 1.06
CA ARG A 208 -12.07 -7.17 2.48
C ARG A 208 -11.84 -8.42 3.34
N LEU A 209 -10.66 -8.54 3.90
CA LEU A 209 -10.28 -9.69 4.71
C LEU A 209 -10.72 -9.51 6.15
N VAL A 210 -11.26 -10.59 6.75
CA VAL A 210 -11.48 -10.68 8.21
C VAL A 210 -10.17 -10.92 8.93
N GLN A 211 -10.22 -11.10 10.26
CA GLN A 211 -9.03 -11.42 11.05
C GLN A 211 -8.42 -12.73 10.58
N THR A 212 -7.29 -12.64 9.90
CA THR A 212 -6.63 -13.78 9.22
C THR A 212 -5.42 -14.24 10.02
N PHE A 213 -5.30 -15.56 10.23
CA PHE A 213 -4.16 -16.17 10.90
C PHE A 213 -3.93 -17.61 10.44
N GLY A 214 -2.74 -18.13 10.74
CA GLY A 214 -2.30 -19.48 10.36
C GLY A 214 -0.79 -19.61 10.49
N PRO A 215 -0.15 -20.58 9.84
CA PRO A 215 1.31 -20.72 9.82
C PRO A 215 2.00 -19.41 9.44
N GLY A 216 3.03 -19.04 10.19
CA GLY A 216 3.76 -17.78 10.01
C GLY A 216 3.28 -16.63 10.89
N VAL A 217 2.23 -16.82 11.70
CA VAL A 217 1.92 -15.92 12.79
C VAL A 217 3.07 -15.98 13.81
N LYS A 218 3.59 -14.85 14.17
CA LYS A 218 4.69 -14.79 15.14
C LYS A 218 4.25 -15.24 16.53
N TYR A 219 5.12 -15.92 17.24
CA TYR A 219 4.85 -16.33 18.61
C TYR A 219 4.50 -15.14 19.51
N ASP A 220 5.18 -14.00 19.34
CA ASP A 220 4.97 -12.76 20.13
C ASP A 220 3.83 -11.87 19.60
N ASP A 221 3.02 -12.33 18.64
CA ASP A 221 1.89 -11.54 18.11
C ASP A 221 0.97 -11.09 19.25
N GLY A 222 0.70 -9.79 19.33
CA GLY A 222 -0.07 -9.16 20.42
C GLY A 222 -1.58 -9.32 20.31
N ARG A 223 -2.10 -9.97 19.28
CA ARG A 223 -3.55 -10.15 19.08
C ARG A 223 -4.11 -11.25 20.00
N VAL A 224 -5.38 -11.11 20.37
CA VAL A 224 -6.01 -11.98 21.39
C VAL A 224 -5.98 -13.47 20.99
N PHE A 225 -6.11 -13.81 19.73
CA PHE A 225 -6.07 -15.20 19.28
C PHE A 225 -4.68 -15.84 19.52
N ALA A 226 -3.61 -15.09 19.26
CA ALA A 226 -2.25 -15.57 19.49
C ALA A 226 -1.94 -15.65 20.99
N TYR A 227 -2.40 -14.68 21.77
CA TYR A 227 -2.32 -14.73 23.23
C TYR A 227 -3.02 -15.98 23.78
N ALA A 228 -4.24 -16.27 23.35
CA ALA A 228 -4.99 -17.45 23.79
C ALA A 228 -4.24 -18.75 23.44
N ALA A 229 -3.69 -18.84 22.23
CA ALA A 229 -2.92 -20.01 21.80
C ALA A 229 -1.67 -20.22 22.68
N ARG A 230 -0.91 -19.15 22.97
CA ARG A 230 0.27 -19.23 23.84
C ARG A 230 -0.11 -19.73 25.25
N CYS A 231 -1.15 -19.16 25.85
CA CYS A 231 -1.62 -19.59 27.17
C CYS A 231 -1.94 -21.10 27.16
N ALA A 232 -2.72 -21.53 26.15
CA ALA A 232 -3.12 -22.93 26.06
C ALA A 232 -1.92 -23.89 25.87
N LEU A 233 -0.94 -23.51 25.06
CA LEU A 233 0.29 -24.29 24.84
C LEU A 233 1.16 -24.38 26.12
N SER A 234 1.16 -23.31 26.90
CA SER A 234 1.91 -23.25 28.19
C SER A 234 1.15 -23.90 29.35
N GLY A 235 -0.08 -24.35 29.14
CA GLY A 235 -0.94 -24.89 30.21
C GLY A 235 -1.45 -23.81 31.17
N GLU A 236 -1.48 -22.54 30.74
CA GLU A 236 -1.93 -21.41 31.55
C GLU A 236 -3.39 -21.04 31.19
N ASP A 237 -4.15 -20.61 32.20
CA ASP A 237 -5.53 -20.13 31.97
C ASP A 237 -5.54 -18.90 31.05
N ILE A 238 -6.48 -18.89 30.11
CA ILE A 238 -6.69 -17.77 29.18
C ILE A 238 -7.49 -16.67 29.92
N ARG A 239 -6.84 -15.55 30.23
CA ARG A 239 -7.43 -14.44 31.00
C ARG A 239 -7.87 -13.32 30.06
N LEU A 240 -9.18 -13.15 29.89
CA LEU A 240 -9.75 -12.07 29.10
C LEU A 240 -10.04 -10.86 30.00
N ASN A 241 -9.60 -9.68 29.59
CA ASN A 241 -9.77 -8.44 30.36
C ASN A 241 -11.23 -7.97 30.41
N THR A 242 -12.05 -8.42 29.45
CA THR A 242 -13.49 -8.11 29.35
C THR A 242 -14.31 -9.38 29.57
N ASP A 243 -15.63 -9.27 29.40
CA ASP A 243 -16.52 -10.42 29.45
C ASP A 243 -16.35 -11.38 28.24
N GLY A 244 -15.61 -10.93 27.20
CA GLY A 244 -15.38 -11.70 25.99
C GLY A 244 -16.56 -11.73 25.01
N SER A 245 -17.56 -10.88 25.19
CA SER A 245 -18.77 -10.84 24.37
C SER A 245 -18.55 -10.26 22.95
N LYS A 246 -17.44 -9.55 22.73
CA LYS A 246 -17.13 -9.00 21.40
C LYS A 246 -17.00 -10.12 20.37
N GLU A 247 -17.70 -9.97 19.26
CA GLU A 247 -17.78 -10.96 18.20
C GLU A 247 -16.81 -10.65 17.06
N ASN A 248 -16.21 -11.67 16.49
CA ASN A 248 -15.30 -11.60 15.35
C ASN A 248 -15.54 -12.77 14.40
N MET A 249 -15.05 -12.57 13.19
CA MET A 249 -15.00 -13.59 12.15
C MET A 249 -13.53 -13.83 11.80
N TYR A 250 -13.16 -15.05 11.55
CA TYR A 250 -11.77 -15.45 11.33
C TYR A 250 -11.60 -16.11 9.96
N LEU A 251 -10.36 -16.16 9.50
CA LEU A 251 -10.04 -16.81 8.22
C LEU A 251 -8.64 -17.43 8.29
N TYR A 252 -8.50 -18.62 7.77
CA TYR A 252 -7.20 -19.28 7.67
C TYR A 252 -6.37 -18.65 6.56
N THR A 253 -5.05 -18.53 6.77
CA THR A 253 -4.14 -17.85 5.83
C THR A 253 -4.17 -18.48 4.42
N ALA A 254 -4.20 -19.81 4.33
CA ALA A 254 -4.27 -20.47 3.02
C ALA A 254 -5.61 -20.19 2.32
N ASP A 255 -6.75 -20.22 3.05
CA ASP A 255 -8.04 -19.87 2.47
C ASP A 255 -8.06 -18.41 1.95
N ALA A 256 -7.45 -17.49 2.73
CA ALA A 256 -7.31 -16.09 2.30
C ALA A 256 -6.51 -15.99 0.99
N VAL A 257 -5.40 -16.72 0.89
CA VAL A 257 -4.58 -16.73 -0.33
C VAL A 257 -5.35 -17.35 -1.50
N GLY A 258 -6.10 -18.42 -1.27
CA GLY A 258 -6.96 -19.01 -2.30
C GLY A 258 -7.97 -17.98 -2.85
N ALA A 259 -8.62 -17.19 -1.95
CA ALA A 259 -9.52 -16.12 -2.36
C ALA A 259 -8.80 -15.03 -3.16
N ILE A 260 -7.60 -14.64 -2.72
CA ILE A 260 -6.80 -13.60 -3.39
C ILE A 260 -6.41 -14.05 -4.81
N LEU A 261 -5.94 -15.29 -4.97
CA LEU A 261 -5.55 -15.82 -6.28
C LEU A 261 -6.78 -15.99 -7.20
N PHE A 262 -7.91 -16.43 -6.64
CA PHE A 262 -9.18 -16.49 -7.36
C PHE A 262 -9.59 -15.08 -7.87
N LEU A 263 -9.60 -14.09 -6.98
CA LEU A 263 -10.00 -12.71 -7.31
C LEU A 263 -9.02 -12.01 -8.23
N LEU A 264 -7.76 -12.42 -8.25
CA LEU A 264 -6.71 -11.83 -9.10
C LEU A 264 -7.04 -11.98 -10.59
N VAL A 265 -7.73 -13.05 -10.95
CA VAL A 265 -8.12 -13.37 -12.33
C VAL A 265 -9.61 -13.14 -12.53
N ASN A 266 -10.45 -13.62 -11.62
CA ASN A 266 -11.91 -13.68 -11.79
C ASN A 266 -12.65 -12.48 -11.16
N GLY A 267 -11.95 -11.62 -10.44
CA GLY A 267 -12.57 -10.49 -9.75
C GLY A 267 -13.17 -9.46 -10.72
N GLU A 268 -14.38 -8.98 -10.44
CA GLU A 268 -15.01 -7.93 -11.23
C GLU A 268 -14.18 -6.64 -11.16
N ARG A 269 -13.93 -6.02 -12.29
CA ARG A 269 -13.22 -4.75 -12.37
C ARG A 269 -13.94 -3.68 -11.54
N GLY A 270 -13.25 -3.13 -10.55
CA GLY A 270 -13.80 -2.16 -9.60
C GLY A 270 -14.65 -2.82 -8.52
N GLY A 271 -14.76 -4.15 -8.52
CA GLY A 271 -15.56 -4.90 -7.55
C GLY A 271 -14.92 -4.95 -6.16
N VAL A 272 -15.77 -5.08 -5.15
CA VAL A 272 -15.37 -5.31 -3.77
C VAL A 272 -15.97 -6.65 -3.33
N TYR A 273 -15.20 -7.43 -2.57
CA TYR A 273 -15.63 -8.75 -2.08
C TYR A 273 -15.28 -8.91 -0.62
N ASN A 274 -16.24 -9.35 0.16
CA ASN A 274 -16.03 -9.81 1.52
C ASN A 274 -15.36 -11.20 1.50
N VAL A 275 -14.29 -11.37 2.28
CA VAL A 275 -13.51 -12.60 2.34
C VAL A 275 -13.37 -13.04 3.79
N GLY A 276 -14.05 -14.12 4.15
CA GLY A 276 -14.08 -14.64 5.52
C GLY A 276 -14.62 -16.05 5.58
N ASN A 277 -14.72 -16.61 6.77
CA ASN A 277 -15.33 -17.92 7.01
C ASN A 277 -16.49 -17.75 7.98
N GLU A 278 -17.73 -17.85 7.48
CA GLU A 278 -18.95 -17.67 8.29
C GLU A 278 -19.02 -18.66 9.46
N GLU A 279 -18.52 -19.88 9.27
CA GLU A 279 -18.48 -20.92 10.31
C GLU A 279 -17.54 -20.58 11.48
N SER A 280 -16.62 -19.64 11.27
CA SER A 280 -15.68 -19.18 12.31
C SER A 280 -16.22 -18.01 13.13
N TYR A 281 -17.42 -17.50 12.80
CA TYR A 281 -18.00 -16.33 13.51
C TYR A 281 -18.36 -16.73 14.94
N CYS A 282 -17.76 -16.03 15.90
CA CYS A 282 -17.99 -16.33 17.33
C CYS A 282 -17.52 -15.16 18.21
N SER A 283 -17.92 -15.18 19.46
CA SER A 283 -17.41 -14.24 20.47
C SER A 283 -15.94 -14.56 20.81
N VAL A 284 -15.24 -13.58 21.35
CA VAL A 284 -13.84 -13.77 21.83
C VAL A 284 -13.81 -14.86 22.92
N LYS A 285 -14.87 -14.94 23.75
CA LYS A 285 -14.98 -16.00 24.78
C LYS A 285 -15.08 -17.39 24.15
N GLU A 286 -15.96 -17.56 23.15
CA GLU A 286 -16.14 -18.82 22.43
C GLU A 286 -14.86 -19.21 21.68
N MET A 287 -14.21 -18.23 21.04
CA MET A 287 -12.90 -18.45 20.40
C MET A 287 -11.86 -18.95 21.42
N ALA A 288 -11.78 -18.31 22.60
CA ALA A 288 -10.85 -18.72 23.65
C ALA A 288 -11.20 -20.12 24.19
N GLN A 289 -12.48 -20.47 24.30
CA GLN A 289 -12.92 -21.83 24.67
C GLN A 289 -12.48 -22.85 23.62
N THR A 290 -12.67 -22.56 22.34
CA THR A 290 -12.17 -23.43 21.24
C THR A 290 -10.65 -23.65 21.37
N VAL A 291 -9.91 -22.59 21.66
CA VAL A 291 -8.44 -22.71 21.86
C VAL A 291 -8.12 -23.60 23.07
N ALA A 292 -8.79 -23.38 24.19
CA ALA A 292 -8.60 -24.19 25.39
C ALA A 292 -8.90 -25.68 25.14
N GLU A 293 -9.96 -25.98 24.38
CA GLU A 293 -10.34 -27.34 24.01
C GLU A 293 -9.32 -27.99 23.07
N VAL A 294 -8.90 -27.27 22.00
CA VAL A 294 -8.06 -27.83 20.94
C VAL A 294 -6.59 -27.94 21.37
N LEU A 295 -6.07 -26.96 22.09
CA LEU A 295 -4.64 -26.86 22.46
C LEU A 295 -4.37 -27.15 23.94
N GLY A 296 -5.31 -26.83 24.82
CA GLY A 296 -5.11 -26.91 26.28
C GLY A 296 -5.27 -28.30 26.89
N LYS A 297 -5.63 -29.31 26.09
CA LYS A 297 -5.72 -30.76 26.50
C LYS A 297 -6.55 -30.94 27.79
N GLY A 298 -7.57 -30.12 28.00
CA GLY A 298 -8.46 -30.20 29.17
C GLY A 298 -7.92 -29.55 30.45
N ALA A 299 -6.73 -28.96 30.42
CA ALA A 299 -6.09 -28.38 31.61
C ALA A 299 -6.24 -26.86 31.71
N VAL A 300 -6.77 -26.20 30.67
CA VAL A 300 -6.79 -24.73 30.53
C VAL A 300 -8.22 -24.23 30.64
N SER A 301 -8.45 -23.22 31.51
CA SER A 301 -9.74 -22.56 31.69
C SER A 301 -9.75 -21.17 31.04
N VAL A 302 -10.94 -20.70 30.67
CA VAL A 302 -11.14 -19.33 30.17
C VAL A 302 -11.77 -18.49 31.30
N LEU A 303 -11.04 -17.49 31.75
CA LEU A 303 -11.46 -16.57 32.82
C LEU A 303 -11.76 -15.20 32.18
N THR A 304 -12.92 -14.65 32.53
CA THR A 304 -13.39 -13.35 31.99
C THR A 304 -13.35 -12.26 33.07
N ASN A 305 -13.38 -10.99 32.62
CA ASN A 305 -13.37 -9.81 33.49
C ASN A 305 -12.12 -9.74 34.39
N CYS A 306 -10.98 -10.23 33.89
CA CYS A 306 -9.70 -10.27 34.65
C CYS A 306 -8.96 -8.93 34.64
N GLY A 307 -9.34 -7.99 33.79
CA GLY A 307 -8.72 -6.68 33.68
C GLY A 307 -9.12 -5.78 34.87
N ALA A 308 -8.12 -5.10 35.45
CA ALA A 308 -8.45 -4.01 36.37
C ALA A 308 -9.22 -2.93 35.60
N GLN A 309 -10.23 -2.34 36.25
CA GLN A 309 -10.98 -1.20 35.69
C GLN A 309 -10.12 0.08 35.70
N ASP A 310 -8.95 -0.01 35.06
CA ASP A 310 -8.07 1.15 34.94
C ASP A 310 -8.37 1.89 33.63
N ASN A 311 -9.30 2.82 33.70
CA ASN A 311 -9.65 3.72 32.61
C ASN A 311 -8.71 4.95 32.55
N SER A 312 -7.56 4.91 33.20
CA SER A 312 -6.63 6.04 33.27
C SER A 312 -5.90 6.22 31.94
N GLY A 313 -6.49 6.94 31.03
CA GLY A 313 -5.79 7.62 29.94
C GLY A 313 -5.17 6.78 28.82
N LYS A 314 -5.40 5.46 28.77
CA LYS A 314 -4.90 4.65 27.65
C LYS A 314 -5.73 4.95 26.40
N LYS A 315 -5.09 5.38 25.33
CA LYS A 315 -5.72 5.54 24.01
C LYS A 315 -6.40 4.23 23.60
N ASN A 316 -7.65 4.29 23.21
CA ASN A 316 -8.35 3.10 22.73
C ASN A 316 -7.75 2.69 21.37
N ILE A 317 -6.98 1.62 21.38
CA ILE A 317 -6.31 1.08 20.19
C ILE A 317 -7.16 0.05 19.45
N TYR A 318 -8.25 -0.38 20.05
CA TYR A 318 -9.08 -1.45 19.50
C TYR A 318 -10.20 -0.87 18.61
N ARG A 319 -10.67 -1.68 17.69
CA ARG A 319 -11.88 -1.37 16.92
C ARG A 319 -13.05 -1.16 17.91
N PRO A 320 -13.92 -0.16 17.70
CA PRO A 320 -15.11 0.01 18.53
C PRO A 320 -15.97 -1.27 18.54
N ASP A 321 -16.75 -1.45 19.58
CA ASP A 321 -17.67 -2.58 19.69
C ASP A 321 -18.80 -2.44 18.67
N GLY A 322 -19.32 -3.57 18.22
CA GLY A 322 -20.36 -3.63 17.21
C GLY A 322 -20.43 -5.00 16.57
N PHE A 323 -21.53 -5.30 15.98
CA PHE A 323 -21.74 -6.53 15.23
C PHE A 323 -20.88 -6.50 13.95
N LEU A 324 -20.15 -7.57 13.67
CA LEU A 324 -19.33 -7.66 12.46
C LEU A 324 -19.25 -9.10 11.96
N MET A 325 -20.34 -9.57 11.40
CA MET A 325 -20.38 -10.79 10.59
C MET A 325 -20.46 -10.36 9.13
N MET A 326 -19.46 -10.71 8.31
CA MET A 326 -19.49 -10.35 6.89
C MET A 326 -20.28 -11.41 6.10
N ASP A 327 -21.17 -10.96 5.23
CA ASP A 327 -21.83 -11.80 4.23
C ASP A 327 -20.86 -12.07 3.10
N ILE A 328 -20.48 -13.32 2.89
CA ILE A 328 -19.58 -13.76 1.83
C ILE A 328 -20.32 -14.35 0.62
N SER A 329 -21.64 -14.20 0.56
CA SER A 329 -22.46 -14.83 -0.49
C SER A 329 -22.05 -14.43 -1.90
N LYS A 330 -21.60 -13.18 -2.10
CA LYS A 330 -21.08 -12.69 -3.38
C LYS A 330 -19.87 -13.52 -3.84
N LEU A 331 -18.89 -13.70 -2.96
CA LEU A 331 -17.67 -14.46 -3.30
C LEU A 331 -17.97 -15.97 -3.44
N ARG A 332 -18.85 -16.49 -2.57
CA ARG A 332 -19.31 -17.88 -2.64
C ARG A 332 -20.01 -18.16 -3.98
N SER A 333 -20.89 -17.26 -4.42
CA SER A 333 -21.60 -17.39 -5.70
C SER A 333 -20.67 -17.30 -6.90
N ALA A 334 -19.51 -16.64 -6.74
CA ALA A 334 -18.47 -16.59 -7.76
C ALA A 334 -17.64 -17.87 -7.83
N GLY A 335 -17.69 -18.74 -6.79
CA GLY A 335 -17.03 -20.04 -6.81
C GLY A 335 -16.02 -20.33 -5.70
N TRP A 336 -15.78 -19.38 -4.79
CA TRP A 336 -14.84 -19.60 -3.69
C TRP A 336 -15.56 -19.86 -2.35
N THR A 337 -14.98 -20.72 -1.54
CA THR A 337 -15.42 -20.96 -0.15
C THR A 337 -14.22 -21.25 0.75
N ALA A 338 -14.36 -20.93 2.04
CA ALA A 338 -13.36 -21.29 3.05
C ALA A 338 -13.43 -22.78 3.38
N HIS A 339 -12.30 -23.38 3.72
CA HIS A 339 -12.18 -24.83 3.94
C HIS A 339 -11.77 -25.21 5.36
N VAL A 340 -11.12 -24.31 6.11
CA VAL A 340 -10.49 -24.65 7.39
C VAL A 340 -11.34 -24.14 8.55
N PRO A 341 -11.91 -25.03 9.40
CA PRO A 341 -12.70 -24.61 10.57
C PRO A 341 -11.81 -24.02 11.67
N LEU A 342 -12.40 -23.23 12.56
CA LEU A 342 -11.69 -22.42 13.56
C LEU A 342 -10.72 -23.23 14.43
N GLY A 343 -11.15 -24.37 14.96
CA GLY A 343 -10.30 -25.22 15.80
C GLY A 343 -9.06 -25.73 15.05
N GLU A 344 -9.24 -26.09 13.79
CA GLU A 344 -8.15 -26.55 12.93
C GLU A 344 -7.17 -25.38 12.58
N MET A 345 -7.69 -24.16 12.39
CA MET A 345 -6.83 -22.96 12.21
C MET A 345 -5.85 -22.83 13.39
N PHE A 346 -6.35 -23.00 14.62
CA PHE A 346 -5.53 -22.91 15.83
C PHE A 346 -4.52 -24.04 15.93
N ARG A 347 -4.95 -25.29 15.67
CA ARG A 347 -4.05 -26.43 15.72
C ARG A 347 -2.87 -26.23 14.75
N ARG A 348 -3.18 -25.90 13.50
CA ARG A 348 -2.17 -25.73 12.44
C ARG A 348 -1.25 -24.52 12.73
N MET A 349 -1.78 -23.44 13.26
CA MET A 349 -0.96 -22.26 13.67
C MET A 349 -0.02 -22.66 14.83
N ALA A 350 -0.53 -23.36 15.82
CA ALA A 350 0.24 -23.75 17.02
C ALA A 350 1.40 -24.72 16.69
N GLU A 351 1.19 -25.64 15.76
CA GLU A 351 2.25 -26.56 15.29
C GLU A 351 3.40 -25.80 14.61
N CYS A 352 3.10 -24.65 14.01
CA CYS A 352 4.12 -23.76 13.44
C CYS A 352 4.82 -22.90 14.51
N PHE A 353 4.15 -22.61 15.62
CA PHE A 353 4.76 -21.91 16.76
C PHE A 353 5.92 -22.72 17.36
N GLU A 354 5.77 -24.04 17.42
CA GLU A 354 6.77 -24.94 18.00
C GLU A 354 8.09 -24.94 17.20
N ASP A 355 7.99 -24.66 15.91
CA ASP A 355 9.16 -24.61 15.02
C ASP A 355 9.90 -23.26 15.05
N GLU A 356 9.34 -22.23 15.67
CA GLU A 356 10.00 -20.94 15.80
C GLU A 356 10.77 -20.88 17.13
N GLU A 357 12.11 -20.94 17.08
CA GLU A 357 12.93 -20.55 18.21
C GLU A 357 12.59 -19.08 18.55
N PRO A 358 12.42 -18.76 19.85
CA PRO A 358 12.17 -17.37 20.21
C PRO A 358 13.32 -16.52 19.68
N GLU A 359 13.01 -15.58 18.79
CA GLU A 359 13.98 -14.56 18.36
C GLU A 359 14.60 -13.98 19.64
N SER A 360 15.90 -14.13 19.83
CA SER A 360 16.62 -13.44 20.91
C SER A 360 16.16 -11.97 20.89
N ALA A 361 15.81 -11.47 22.06
CA ALA A 361 15.16 -10.17 22.29
C ALA A 361 15.58 -9.13 21.25
N PRO A 362 14.63 -8.39 20.70
CA PRO A 362 14.93 -7.43 19.65
C PRO A 362 16.02 -6.48 20.13
N ALA A 363 17.13 -6.51 19.41
CA ALA A 363 18.09 -5.44 19.54
C ALA A 363 17.34 -4.11 19.42
N ALA A 364 17.59 -3.24 20.36
CA ALA A 364 17.08 -1.90 20.58
C ALA A 364 16.02 -1.37 19.60
N LYS A 365 15.00 -0.74 20.16
CA LYS A 365 13.96 0.08 19.49
C LYS A 365 14.43 0.55 18.13
N PRO A 366 13.59 0.45 17.07
CA PRO A 366 13.95 1.06 15.81
C PRO A 366 14.32 2.51 16.11
N GLU A 367 15.57 2.83 15.93
CA GLU A 367 15.98 4.22 15.91
C GLU A 367 15.03 4.94 14.97
N VAL A 368 14.35 5.94 15.49
CA VAL A 368 13.72 6.95 14.67
C VAL A 368 14.72 7.19 13.55
N TYR A 369 14.33 6.97 12.31
CA TYR A 369 15.16 7.32 11.16
C TYR A 369 15.48 8.80 11.32
N ALA A 370 16.52 9.11 12.06
CA ALA A 370 17.26 10.32 11.80
C ALA A 370 17.65 10.16 10.33
N GLN A 371 17.09 11.01 9.50
CA GLN A 371 17.54 11.13 8.13
C GLN A 371 19.06 11.16 8.19
N THR A 372 19.69 10.04 7.91
CA THR A 372 21.14 10.04 7.85
C THR A 372 21.48 10.99 6.71
N ASP A 373 22.28 12.00 6.99
CA ASP A 373 22.74 13.00 6.04
C ASP A 373 23.31 12.38 4.75
N SER A 374 23.70 11.11 4.79
CA SER A 374 24.31 10.41 3.64
C SER A 374 23.36 10.29 2.43
N GLY A 375 22.08 10.05 2.65
CA GLY A 375 21.10 9.99 1.53
C GLY A 375 20.82 11.38 0.95
N TYR A 376 20.77 12.36 1.81
CA TYR A 376 20.59 13.78 1.42
C TYR A 376 21.86 14.28 0.71
N GLU A 377 23.04 13.98 1.22
CA GLU A 377 24.31 14.31 0.57
C GLU A 377 24.46 13.64 -0.80
N ALA A 378 24.14 12.36 -0.91
CA ALA A 378 24.17 11.64 -2.19
C ALA A 378 23.19 12.25 -3.21
N LEU A 379 22.00 12.65 -2.75
CA LEU A 379 21.01 13.34 -3.59
C LEU A 379 21.50 14.74 -3.98
N MET A 380 22.09 15.48 -3.04
CA MET A 380 22.67 16.82 -3.30
C MET A 380 23.85 16.73 -4.27
N ASP A 381 24.67 15.70 -4.18
CA ASP A 381 25.76 15.46 -5.13
C ASP A 381 25.22 15.15 -6.53
N GLN A 382 24.18 14.34 -6.66
CA GLN A 382 23.51 14.10 -7.94
C GLN A 382 22.91 15.39 -8.51
N ILE A 383 22.27 16.20 -7.67
CA ILE A 383 21.71 17.51 -8.06
C ILE A 383 22.86 18.43 -8.52
N ASN A 384 23.97 18.45 -7.82
CA ASN A 384 25.13 19.26 -8.17
C ASN A 384 25.77 18.81 -9.50
N ILE A 385 25.87 17.49 -9.73
CA ILE A 385 26.37 16.93 -11.00
C ILE A 385 25.42 17.31 -12.16
N LEU A 386 24.12 17.18 -11.95
CA LEU A 386 23.09 17.55 -12.95
C LEU A 386 23.10 19.05 -13.21
N SER A 387 23.29 19.88 -12.19
CA SER A 387 23.41 21.34 -12.30
C SER A 387 24.65 21.73 -13.13
N LYS A 388 25.81 21.13 -12.85
CA LYS A 388 27.05 21.37 -13.61
C LYS A 388 26.90 20.96 -15.09
N ARG A 389 26.21 19.82 -15.35
CA ARG A 389 25.90 19.37 -16.72
C ARG A 389 24.93 20.34 -17.43
N LEU A 390 23.95 20.85 -16.71
CA LEU A 390 22.99 21.83 -17.25
C LEU A 390 23.69 23.14 -17.63
N ASP A 391 24.58 23.64 -16.76
CA ASP A 391 25.37 24.86 -17.02
C ASP A 391 26.36 24.68 -18.19
N ALA A 392 26.98 23.51 -18.28
CA ALA A 392 27.86 23.18 -19.43
C ALA A 392 27.08 23.14 -20.75
N ASN A 393 25.88 22.51 -20.72
CA ASN A 393 25.00 22.47 -21.89
C ASN A 393 24.44 23.86 -22.24
N LYS A 394 24.18 24.69 -21.24
CA LYS A 394 23.78 26.09 -21.45
C LYS A 394 24.89 26.90 -22.11
N LYS A 395 26.14 26.80 -21.61
CA LYS A 395 27.30 27.48 -22.21
C LYS A 395 27.54 27.02 -23.65
N ALA A 396 27.36 25.71 -23.92
CA ALA A 396 27.50 25.17 -25.28
C ALA A 396 26.39 25.70 -26.21
N LEU A 397 25.17 25.84 -25.70
CA LEU A 397 24.01 26.38 -26.42
C LEU A 397 24.19 27.86 -26.71
N ASP A 398 24.66 28.64 -25.72
CA ASP A 398 24.93 30.07 -25.87
C ASP A 398 26.02 30.31 -26.90
N LYS A 399 27.10 29.51 -26.88
CA LYS A 399 28.19 29.55 -27.87
C LYS A 399 27.69 29.20 -29.29
N ARG A 400 26.73 28.32 -29.42
CA ARG A 400 26.04 28.00 -30.69
C ARG A 400 25.15 29.14 -31.15
N LEU A 401 24.46 29.77 -30.21
CA LEU A 401 23.57 30.92 -30.47
C LEU A 401 24.40 32.12 -30.96
N ASP A 402 25.50 32.42 -30.31
CA ASP A 402 26.43 33.50 -30.69
C ASP A 402 27.00 33.28 -32.10
N LYS A 403 27.38 32.03 -32.44
CA LYS A 403 27.83 31.68 -33.78
C LYS A 403 26.74 31.87 -34.83
N THR A 404 25.48 31.54 -34.46
CA THR A 404 24.32 31.69 -35.34
C THR A 404 23.94 33.18 -35.51
N ASP A 405 24.05 33.97 -34.44
CA ASP A 405 23.84 35.42 -34.50
C ASP A 405 24.92 36.15 -35.32
N ALA A 406 26.18 35.69 -35.20
CA ALA A 406 27.26 36.20 -36.01
C ALA A 406 27.08 35.84 -37.50
N ALA A 407 26.60 34.63 -37.82
CA ALA A 407 26.24 34.19 -39.16
C ALA A 407 25.05 34.98 -39.71
N VAL A 408 24.05 35.25 -38.89
CA VAL A 408 22.86 36.07 -39.28
C VAL A 408 23.24 37.55 -39.52
N LYS A 409 24.18 38.08 -38.72
CA LYS A 409 24.68 39.45 -38.92
C LYS A 409 25.52 39.58 -40.18
N SER A 410 26.20 38.50 -40.63
CA SER A 410 26.97 38.52 -41.88
C SER A 410 26.09 38.44 -43.13
N ILE A 411 24.85 38.04 -43.02
CA ILE A 411 23.88 38.03 -44.11
C ILE A 411 23.15 39.41 -44.10
N ASN A 412 23.59 40.26 -44.96
CA ASN A 412 23.08 41.65 -45.08
C ASN A 412 21.67 41.64 -45.73
N LEU A 413 20.63 41.26 -44.94
CA LEU A 413 19.26 41.19 -45.38
C LEU A 413 18.57 42.57 -45.16
N LYS A 414 18.56 43.37 -46.22
CA LYS A 414 17.88 44.69 -46.26
C LYS A 414 16.35 44.59 -46.48
N THR A 415 15.68 43.46 -46.26
CA THR A 415 14.26 43.38 -46.55
C THR A 415 13.47 42.60 -45.47
N ASP A 416 12.47 43.29 -44.95
CA ASP A 416 11.59 42.96 -43.83
C ASP A 416 10.64 41.75 -43.94
N PRO A 417 10.28 41.19 -45.12
CA PRO A 417 9.34 40.09 -45.17
C PRO A 417 9.85 38.77 -44.61
N PHE A 418 11.14 38.55 -44.52
CA PHE A 418 11.72 37.29 -44.05
C PHE A 418 11.71 37.14 -42.52
N LYS A 419 11.85 38.24 -41.78
CA LYS A 419 11.79 38.24 -40.29
C LYS A 419 10.43 37.83 -39.77
N VAL A 420 9.35 38.22 -40.41
CA VAL A 420 7.97 37.87 -40.02
C VAL A 420 7.67 36.40 -40.28
N LYS A 421 8.12 35.87 -41.44
CA LYS A 421 7.93 34.45 -41.81
C LYS A 421 8.70 33.49 -40.93
N PHE A 422 9.92 33.85 -40.50
CA PHE A 422 10.75 33.03 -39.61
C PHE A 422 10.18 33.00 -38.19
N LYS A 423 9.73 34.12 -37.67
CA LYS A 423 9.07 34.21 -36.35
C LYS A 423 7.77 33.41 -36.31
N ARG A 424 7.01 33.37 -37.41
CA ARG A 424 5.77 32.57 -37.54
C ARG A 424 6.07 31.07 -37.62
N LYS A 425 7.10 30.61 -38.38
CA LYS A 425 7.52 29.21 -38.47
C LYS A 425 8.08 28.70 -37.12
N PHE A 426 8.83 29.52 -36.40
CA PHE A 426 9.37 29.16 -35.09
C PHE A 426 8.27 29.03 -34.02
N LYS A 427 7.27 29.91 -34.04
CA LYS A 427 6.09 29.83 -33.16
C LYS A 427 5.21 28.61 -33.51
N ALA A 428 5.14 28.20 -34.76
CA ALA A 428 4.38 27.03 -35.20
C ALA A 428 5.11 25.71 -34.81
N ALA A 429 6.42 25.67 -34.91
CA ALA A 429 7.23 24.49 -34.52
C ALA A 429 7.20 24.26 -32.99
N ALA A 430 7.12 25.34 -32.20
CA ALA A 430 6.99 25.25 -30.74
C ALA A 430 5.59 24.76 -30.28
N LYS A 431 4.60 24.74 -31.19
CA LYS A 431 3.21 24.30 -30.88
C LYS A 431 2.93 22.83 -31.26
N LYS A 432 3.71 22.18 -32.10
CA LYS A 432 3.50 20.76 -32.46
C LYS A 432 4.12 19.83 -31.41
N ASN A 433 3.46 18.72 -31.15
CA ASN A 433 3.85 17.64 -30.23
C ASN A 433 5.17 16.98 -30.65
N ASN A 434 6.27 17.62 -30.32
CA ASN A 434 7.62 17.16 -30.55
C ASN A 434 8.23 16.82 -29.15
N PRO A 435 8.94 15.69 -28.98
CA PRO A 435 9.56 15.32 -27.71
C PRO A 435 10.43 16.42 -27.11
N VAL A 436 11.13 17.18 -27.92
CA VAL A 436 11.97 18.31 -27.47
C VAL A 436 11.09 19.46 -26.92
N GLY A 437 9.95 19.73 -27.56
CA GLY A 437 8.99 20.75 -27.08
C GLY A 437 8.31 20.33 -25.77
N PHE A 438 8.09 19.04 -25.57
CA PHE A 438 7.54 18.48 -24.33
C PHE A 438 8.52 18.63 -23.17
N LEU A 439 9.79 18.27 -23.37
CA LEU A 439 10.84 18.41 -22.36
C LEU A 439 11.04 19.88 -21.97
N PHE A 440 11.02 20.77 -22.93
CA PHE A 440 11.16 22.21 -22.67
C PHE A 440 9.97 22.76 -21.85
N ARG A 441 8.74 22.34 -22.15
CA ARG A 441 7.56 22.74 -21.37
C ARG A 441 7.62 22.21 -19.94
N LYS A 442 8.09 20.97 -19.77
CA LYS A 442 8.25 20.34 -18.45
C LYS A 442 9.31 21.07 -17.61
N ALA A 443 10.46 21.39 -18.22
CA ALA A 443 11.53 22.16 -17.57
C ALA A 443 11.08 23.59 -17.22
N LEU A 444 10.35 24.24 -18.11
CA LEU A 444 9.82 25.60 -17.86
C LEU A 444 8.79 25.62 -16.73
N ASN A 445 7.95 24.59 -16.64
CA ASN A 445 6.97 24.47 -15.56
C ASN A 445 7.65 24.18 -14.22
N GLN A 446 8.67 23.33 -14.21
CA GLN A 446 9.49 23.08 -13.02
C GLN A 446 10.20 24.36 -12.55
N TYR A 447 10.82 25.09 -13.45
CA TYR A 447 11.45 26.39 -13.16
C TYR A 447 10.44 27.39 -12.56
N ARG A 448 9.24 27.47 -13.11
CA ARG A 448 8.16 28.32 -12.58
C ARG A 448 7.74 27.91 -11.17
N LYS A 449 7.65 26.61 -10.88
CA LYS A 449 7.36 26.08 -9.53
C LYS A 449 8.46 26.45 -8.53
N MET A 450 9.73 26.27 -8.89
CA MET A 450 10.88 26.62 -8.05
C MET A 450 10.93 28.13 -7.77
N LYS A 451 10.70 28.96 -8.78
CA LYS A 451 10.68 30.43 -8.63
C LYS A 451 9.56 30.88 -7.69
N ARG A 452 8.37 30.22 -7.73
CA ARG A 452 7.26 30.47 -6.80
C ARG A 452 7.60 30.07 -5.36
N ALA A 453 8.26 28.94 -5.18
CA ALA A 453 8.69 28.45 -3.86
C ALA A 453 9.77 29.36 -3.25
N HIS A 454 10.74 29.77 -4.04
CA HIS A 454 11.78 30.74 -3.62
C HIS A 454 11.19 32.08 -3.23
N PHE A 455 10.23 32.57 -3.99
CA PHE A 455 9.51 33.83 -3.71
C PHE A 455 8.71 33.73 -2.40
N ARG A 456 7.98 32.64 -2.18
CA ARG A 456 7.25 32.40 -0.92
C ARG A 456 8.20 32.38 0.29
N ARG A 457 9.34 31.69 0.21
CA ARG A 457 10.35 31.62 1.28
C ARG A 457 10.95 33.00 1.60
N LYS A 458 11.15 33.85 0.60
CA LYS A 458 11.74 35.20 0.79
C LYS A 458 10.75 36.15 1.46
N PHE A 459 9.46 36.01 1.16
CA PHE A 459 8.41 36.88 1.73
C PHE A 459 7.86 36.41 3.09
N SER A 460 7.97 35.13 3.43
CA SER A 460 7.55 34.63 4.75
C SER A 460 8.45 35.10 5.91
N LYS A 461 9.59 35.68 5.62
CA LYS A 461 10.55 36.20 6.63
C LYS A 461 10.48 37.72 6.84
N LEU A 462 9.55 38.41 6.19
CA LEU A 462 9.36 39.84 6.39
C LEU A 462 8.43 40.07 7.59
N PRO A 463 8.80 40.97 8.52
CA PRO A 463 7.92 41.30 9.65
C PRO A 463 6.63 41.94 9.15
N LEU A 464 5.52 41.42 9.63
CA LEU A 464 4.19 42.01 9.39
C LEU A 464 4.09 43.36 10.08
N GLN A 465 4.27 44.42 9.32
CA GLN A 465 3.83 45.74 9.80
C GLN A 465 2.32 45.84 9.59
N GLU A 466 1.62 46.12 10.67
CA GLU A 466 0.17 46.29 10.66
C GLU A 466 -0.25 47.37 9.62
N ASN A 467 -1.28 47.05 8.87
CA ASN A 467 -2.03 47.94 7.96
C ASN A 467 -1.49 48.21 6.55
N LYS A 468 -0.77 47.23 5.93
CA LYS A 468 -0.59 47.31 4.46
C LYS A 468 -0.88 45.97 3.80
N VAL A 469 -2.02 45.87 3.16
CA VAL A 469 -2.37 44.70 2.33
C VAL A 469 -1.75 44.89 0.94
N PHE A 470 -0.83 44.00 0.60
CA PHE A 470 -0.27 43.95 -0.76
C PHE A 470 -1.05 42.92 -1.59
N ALA A 471 -1.80 43.37 -2.56
CA ALA A 471 -2.40 42.49 -3.56
C ALA A 471 -1.41 42.32 -4.73
N ILE A 472 -0.95 41.12 -4.95
CA ILE A 472 -0.10 40.81 -6.10
C ILE A 472 -1.00 40.18 -7.17
N THR A 473 -1.29 40.93 -8.21
CA THR A 473 -2.04 40.46 -9.36
C THR A 473 -1.05 39.93 -10.42
N PHE A 474 -1.21 38.71 -10.84
CA PHE A 474 -0.43 38.15 -11.94
C PHE A 474 -1.18 38.33 -13.24
N ASP A 475 -0.71 39.27 -14.08
CA ASP A 475 -1.17 39.31 -15.46
C ASP A 475 -0.52 38.15 -16.25
N LYS A 476 -1.32 37.30 -16.81
CA LYS A 476 -0.91 36.19 -17.67
C LYS A 476 -0.13 36.63 -18.92
N ARG A 477 -0.13 37.92 -19.25
CA ARG A 477 0.47 38.42 -20.50
C ARG A 477 1.84 39.09 -20.34
N HIS A 478 2.18 39.68 -19.15
CA HIS A 478 3.36 40.57 -19.03
C HIS A 478 4.31 40.34 -17.83
N ASN A 479 4.12 39.36 -17.09
CA ASN A 479 5.07 39.03 -15.98
C ASN A 479 5.46 40.16 -15.02
N UNK A 480 4.57 41.22 -14.56
CA UNK A 480 4.95 42.20 -13.80
C UNK A 480 4.31 42.19 -12.51
N UNK A 481 4.74 42.69 -11.75
CA UNK A 481 4.21 42.73 -10.75
C UNK A 481 3.88 43.95 -10.56
N UNK A 482 3.22 44.33 -10.49
CA UNK A 482 2.90 45.48 -10.19
C UNK A 482 2.50 45.50 -8.88
N UNK A 483 2.94 45.96 -8.42
CA UNK A 483 2.54 45.99 -7.34
C UNK A 483 1.68 46.94 -7.29
N CYS A 484 0.61 47.05 -6.93
CA CYS A 484 -0.34 48.11 -6.67
C CYS A 484 -0.63 48.25 -5.17
N SER A 485 -0.39 49.37 -4.63
CA SER A 485 -0.80 49.71 -3.25
C SER A 485 -2.17 50.40 -3.30
N GLY A 486 -3.19 49.79 -2.65
CA GLY A 486 -4.52 50.36 -2.57
C GLY A 486 -5.32 49.88 -1.37
N ARG A 487 -6.19 50.74 -0.82
CA ARG A 487 -7.09 50.42 0.31
C ARG A 487 -8.23 49.53 -0.15
N SER A 488 -8.48 48.48 0.59
CA SER A 488 -9.65 47.57 0.61
C SER A 488 -10.25 47.10 -0.73
N PHE A 489 -10.09 45.80 -1.05
CA PHE A 489 -10.88 45.16 -2.11
C PHE A 489 -11.72 44.01 -1.55
N ARG A 490 -13.02 44.00 -1.88
CA ARG A 490 -13.90 42.84 -1.69
C ARG A 490 -13.70 41.85 -2.84
N TRP A 491 -13.70 40.59 -2.52
CA TRP A 491 -13.71 39.51 -3.53
C TRP A 491 -15.07 39.43 -4.21
N THR A 492 -15.11 39.58 -5.51
CA THR A 492 -16.20 39.08 -6.33
C THR A 492 -15.65 37.98 -7.23
N SER A 493 -16.25 36.83 -7.16
CA SER A 493 -15.94 35.70 -8.04
C SER A 493 -16.42 35.99 -9.45
N CYS A 494 -15.52 36.05 -10.42
CA CYS A 494 -15.86 35.88 -11.83
C CYS A 494 -15.47 34.44 -12.26
N GLY A 495 -16.40 33.72 -12.91
CA GLY A 495 -16.30 32.37 -13.40
C GLY A 495 -15.21 32.11 -14.46
#